data_b71a6925c7a65fba926411098165eaf9
#
_entry.id   b71a6925c7a65fba926411098165eaf9
#
_cell.length_a   1.000
_cell.length_b   1.000
_cell.length_c   1.000
_cell.angle_alpha   90.00
_cell.angle_beta   90.00
_cell.angle_gamma   90.00
#
_symmetry.space_group_name_H-M   'P 1'
#
loop_
_entity.id
_entity.type
_entity.pdbx_description
1 polymer ?
#
loop_
_entity_poly.entity_id
_entity_poly.type
_entity_poly.pdbx_seq_one_letter_code
_entity_poly.pdbx_strand_id
1 'polypeptide(L)'
;MSVLALSSLLLGGCSLNNSSNEKKEGIDLANMDTTFKPGDNFYMYAIGGWKKNNPIPDIYSTYGAFNQIDEHNTQMLKDMFDELTKKNDLNDEQKKILYFYNSGMDTVAVEKNGIEPLKPYFDQINQLKDYKEFAAFLGKMHHNSVFSPFYLYAGQDEKNSEMVIAQLFQGGLGLPDRDYYTSDDEVSKMLRTQYQKYIVNMLKVVKLYPEDQVEKIAINIFNIETQLAKASMTRVDMRDPQKLYNKMTVEELQKMTPNFNWNEYFTALGKSDIKSLNVGQPVFFTELGKMYKSIPMDQWKQYFTFHLINDCASYLNKDIEKTSFDFYGTVLSGKTKMKDRWKKIVEMTSNMLGEAVGKLYVQKYFPEESKTRMLELVKNLKASFREHIQKLDWMTDETKQKAVEKLDAMNLKIGYPDKWRDYTAVEVKEQPFVLNVLAAQRFDVDYMLSQIDKPVDRQKWDMFPQTVNAYYSPNMN
;
A
#
# COMPACT_ATOMS: atom_id res chain seq x y z
N MET A 1 -57.92 62.10 5.38
CA MET A 1 -58.13 60.63 5.41
C MET A 1 -56.79 59.94 5.15
N SER A 2 -56.20 59.45 6.20
CA SER A 2 -54.84 58.90 6.20
C SER A 2 -54.87 57.41 5.87
N VAL A 3 -53.97 56.97 4.98
CA VAL A 3 -53.68 55.57 4.82
C VAL A 3 -52.20 55.35 5.19
N LEU A 4 -51.99 54.66 6.30
CA LEU A 4 -50.69 54.20 6.76
C LEU A 4 -50.25 53.01 5.92
N ALA A 5 -49.06 53.08 5.32
CA ALA A 5 -48.36 51.94 4.74
C ALA A 5 -47.42 51.37 5.77
N LEU A 6 -47.65 50.11 6.19
CA LEU A 6 -46.75 49.32 7.01
C LEU A 6 -45.70 48.68 6.13
N SER A 7 -44.45 49.10 6.30
CA SER A 7 -43.27 48.44 5.72
C SER A 7 -42.84 47.27 6.63
N SER A 8 -43.06 46.04 6.19
CA SER A 8 -42.54 44.83 6.84
C SER A 8 -41.05 44.62 6.48
N LEU A 9 -40.17 44.84 7.44
CA LEU A 9 -38.78 44.40 7.42
C LEU A 9 -38.71 42.88 7.51
N LEU A 10 -38.27 42.23 6.41
CA LEU A 10 -37.85 40.83 6.42
C LEU A 10 -36.47 40.78 7.03
N LEU A 11 -36.42 40.41 8.30
CA LEU A 11 -35.20 39.91 8.93
C LEU A 11 -34.94 38.50 8.42
N GLY A 12 -33.94 38.38 7.52
CA GLY A 12 -33.36 37.10 7.12
C GLY A 12 -32.63 36.45 8.30
N GLY A 13 -33.32 35.55 8.97
CA GLY A 13 -32.70 34.69 9.97
C GLY A 13 -31.75 33.70 9.29
N CYS A 14 -30.44 33.86 9.50
CA CYS A 14 -29.51 32.76 9.31
C CYS A 14 -29.92 31.62 10.23
N SER A 15 -30.54 30.59 9.70
CA SER A 15 -30.71 29.34 10.42
C SER A 15 -29.32 28.70 10.57
N LEU A 16 -28.69 28.89 11.71
CA LEU A 16 -27.65 28.02 12.21
C LEU A 16 -28.27 26.62 12.27
N ASN A 17 -27.85 25.76 11.38
CA ASN A 17 -28.12 24.34 11.53
C ASN A 17 -27.47 23.89 12.85
N ASN A 18 -28.22 23.92 13.91
CA ASN A 18 -28.00 23.08 15.09
C ASN A 18 -28.12 21.64 14.60
N SER A 19 -26.98 21.01 14.31
CA SER A 19 -26.91 19.55 14.29
C SER A 19 -27.23 19.09 15.70
N SER A 20 -28.52 18.77 15.95
CA SER A 20 -28.94 18.05 17.11
C SER A 20 -28.06 16.81 17.25
N ASN A 21 -27.36 16.70 18.37
CA ASN A 21 -26.75 15.46 18.86
C ASN A 21 -27.88 14.47 19.19
N GLU A 22 -28.66 14.05 18.20
CA GLU A 22 -29.49 12.87 18.33
C GLU A 22 -28.50 11.70 18.49
N LYS A 23 -28.54 11.06 19.67
CA LYS A 23 -27.89 9.78 19.89
C LYS A 23 -28.41 8.85 18.82
N LYS A 24 -27.59 8.57 17.78
CA LYS A 24 -27.92 7.56 16.80
C LYS A 24 -28.11 6.25 17.56
N GLU A 25 -29.26 5.66 17.42
CA GLU A 25 -29.52 4.31 17.93
C GLU A 25 -28.51 3.36 17.29
N GLY A 26 -28.09 2.31 18.02
CA GLY A 26 -27.08 1.38 17.54
C GLY A 26 -27.49 0.62 16.26
N ILE A 27 -28.82 0.54 15.99
CA ILE A 27 -29.40 0.00 14.78
C ILE A 27 -30.25 1.09 14.13
N ASP A 28 -29.88 1.49 12.92
CA ASP A 28 -30.67 2.42 12.10
C ASP A 28 -31.71 1.62 11.29
N LEU A 29 -32.96 1.72 11.69
CA LEU A 29 -34.06 1.01 11.04
C LEU A 29 -34.29 1.45 9.59
N ALA A 30 -33.87 2.64 9.18
CA ALA A 30 -33.94 3.11 7.81
C ALA A 30 -33.04 2.30 6.85
N ASN A 31 -32.06 1.59 7.39
CA ASN A 31 -31.18 0.70 6.62
C ASN A 31 -31.85 -0.64 6.28
N MET A 32 -32.92 -0.99 6.94
CA MET A 32 -33.65 -2.25 6.74
C MET A 32 -34.62 -2.15 5.54
N ASP A 33 -34.87 -3.29 4.90
CA ASP A 33 -35.94 -3.47 3.90
C ASP A 33 -36.87 -4.59 4.37
N THR A 34 -37.97 -4.21 5.01
CA THR A 34 -38.96 -5.16 5.56
C THR A 34 -39.82 -5.84 4.48
N THR A 35 -39.64 -5.52 3.20
CA THR A 35 -40.28 -6.27 2.11
C THR A 35 -39.69 -7.67 1.93
N PHE A 36 -38.46 -7.88 2.42
CA PHE A 36 -37.83 -9.21 2.51
C PHE A 36 -38.15 -9.84 3.87
N LYS A 37 -38.41 -11.14 3.87
CA LYS A 37 -38.53 -11.91 5.11
C LYS A 37 -37.14 -12.28 5.62
N PRO A 38 -36.85 -12.15 6.93
CA PRO A 38 -35.51 -12.44 7.48
C PRO A 38 -35.08 -13.89 7.28
N GLY A 39 -36.03 -14.85 7.23
CA GLY A 39 -35.73 -16.26 6.95
C GLY A 39 -35.40 -16.55 5.48
N ASP A 40 -35.87 -15.72 4.55
CA ASP A 40 -35.68 -15.94 3.11
C ASP A 40 -34.38 -15.24 2.62
N ASN A 41 -34.16 -13.99 3.05
CA ASN A 41 -32.96 -13.21 2.71
C ASN A 41 -32.64 -12.20 3.82
N PHE A 42 -31.92 -12.66 4.84
CA PHE A 42 -31.57 -11.85 5.98
C PHE A 42 -30.70 -10.63 5.59
N TYR A 43 -29.80 -10.80 4.63
CA TYR A 43 -28.96 -9.70 4.15
C TYR A 43 -29.77 -8.53 3.59
N MET A 44 -30.71 -8.81 2.68
CA MET A 44 -31.56 -7.76 2.12
C MET A 44 -32.54 -7.21 3.17
N TYR A 45 -33.06 -8.06 4.07
CA TYR A 45 -33.88 -7.59 5.19
C TYR A 45 -33.14 -6.58 6.06
N ALA A 46 -31.87 -6.87 6.43
CA ALA A 46 -31.11 -6.05 7.36
C ALA A 46 -30.54 -4.78 6.73
N ILE A 47 -30.14 -4.80 5.44
CA ILE A 47 -29.42 -3.68 4.80
C ILE A 47 -29.97 -3.26 3.44
N GLY A 48 -31.12 -3.78 3.03
CA GLY A 48 -31.71 -3.48 1.71
C GLY A 48 -32.02 -2.00 1.51
N GLY A 49 -32.51 -1.32 2.55
CA GLY A 49 -32.75 0.12 2.57
C GLY A 49 -31.45 0.91 2.38
N TRP A 50 -30.39 0.54 3.11
CA TRP A 50 -29.07 1.16 2.94
C TRP A 50 -28.54 1.01 1.50
N LYS A 51 -28.59 -0.19 0.93
CA LYS A 51 -28.14 -0.46 -0.46
C LYS A 51 -28.91 0.38 -1.48
N LYS A 52 -30.20 0.53 -1.30
CA LYS A 52 -31.04 1.33 -2.20
C LYS A 52 -30.65 2.82 -2.16
N ASN A 53 -30.31 3.33 -0.98
CA ASN A 53 -29.99 4.74 -0.74
C ASN A 53 -28.49 5.07 -1.00
N ASN A 54 -27.63 4.05 -1.10
CA ASN A 54 -26.19 4.20 -1.28
C ASN A 54 -25.70 3.35 -2.47
N PRO A 55 -25.99 3.76 -3.72
CA PRO A 55 -25.44 3.10 -4.89
C PRO A 55 -23.92 3.21 -4.90
N ILE A 56 -23.25 2.25 -5.53
CA ILE A 56 -21.77 2.28 -5.62
C ILE A 56 -21.33 3.50 -6.46
N PRO A 57 -20.57 4.44 -5.90
CA PRO A 57 -20.04 5.57 -6.67
C PRO A 57 -19.01 5.10 -7.71
N ASP A 58 -18.91 5.82 -8.83
CA ASP A 58 -18.06 5.48 -10.00
C ASP A 58 -16.58 5.29 -9.67
N ILE A 59 -16.09 5.89 -8.59
CA ILE A 59 -14.70 5.79 -8.12
C ILE A 59 -14.40 4.49 -7.36
N TYR A 60 -15.42 3.70 -7.04
CA TYR A 60 -15.31 2.45 -6.29
C TYR A 60 -15.80 1.25 -7.11
N SER A 61 -15.25 0.07 -6.84
CA SER A 61 -15.77 -1.21 -7.33
C SER A 61 -16.71 -1.89 -6.32
N THR A 62 -16.60 -1.51 -5.05
CA THR A 62 -17.46 -1.94 -3.93
C THR A 62 -17.69 -0.74 -3.02
N TYR A 63 -18.85 -0.70 -2.33
CA TYR A 63 -19.15 0.40 -1.42
C TYR A 63 -19.84 -0.11 -0.16
N GLY A 64 -19.43 0.40 0.99
CA GLY A 64 -19.95 0.00 2.29
C GLY A 64 -19.62 1.02 3.38
N ALA A 65 -19.97 0.71 4.63
CA ALA A 65 -19.76 1.59 5.77
C ALA A 65 -18.28 2.00 5.96
N PHE A 66 -17.33 1.09 5.69
CA PHE A 66 -15.90 1.43 5.73
C PHE A 66 -15.53 2.52 4.72
N ASN A 67 -16.09 2.47 3.50
CA ASN A 67 -15.84 3.52 2.51
C ASN A 67 -16.40 4.87 2.96
N GLN A 68 -17.58 4.90 3.58
CA GLN A 68 -18.17 6.15 4.12
C GLN A 68 -17.30 6.76 5.22
N ILE A 69 -16.79 5.92 6.13
CA ILE A 69 -15.90 6.36 7.21
C ILE A 69 -14.57 6.88 6.61
N ASP A 70 -14.01 6.16 5.63
CA ASP A 70 -12.77 6.54 4.95
C ASP A 70 -12.92 7.87 4.18
N GLU A 71 -14.05 8.08 3.48
CA GLU A 71 -14.35 9.35 2.82
C GLU A 71 -14.45 10.51 3.82
N HIS A 72 -15.11 10.29 4.96
CA HIS A 72 -15.20 11.30 6.01
C HIS A 72 -13.80 11.60 6.59
N ASN A 73 -13.02 10.56 6.86
CA ASN A 73 -11.65 10.70 7.37
C ASN A 73 -10.73 11.42 6.36
N THR A 74 -10.85 11.10 5.07
CA THR A 74 -10.12 11.79 4.00
C THR A 74 -10.45 13.28 3.95
N GLN A 75 -11.72 13.66 4.18
CA GLN A 75 -12.12 15.06 4.28
C GLN A 75 -11.52 15.74 5.53
N MET A 76 -11.50 15.07 6.69
CA MET A 76 -10.88 15.59 7.91
C MET A 76 -9.38 15.84 7.72
N LEU A 77 -8.69 14.92 7.03
CA LEU A 77 -7.26 15.07 6.69
C LEU A 77 -7.04 16.26 5.74
N LYS A 78 -7.91 16.41 4.73
CA LYS A 78 -7.85 17.58 3.84
C LYS A 78 -8.00 18.88 4.59
N ASP A 79 -9.00 18.99 5.47
CA ASP A 79 -9.25 20.20 6.26
C ASP A 79 -8.03 20.50 7.16
N MET A 80 -7.39 19.47 7.71
CA MET A 80 -6.16 19.61 8.51
C MET A 80 -4.99 20.11 7.65
N PHE A 81 -4.81 19.63 6.43
CA PHE A 81 -3.77 20.12 5.53
C PHE A 81 -4.05 21.55 5.07
N ASP A 82 -5.30 21.89 4.76
CA ASP A 82 -5.70 23.26 4.39
C ASP A 82 -5.48 24.26 5.55
N GLU A 83 -5.66 23.84 6.79
CA GLU A 83 -5.32 24.66 7.98
C GLU A 83 -3.80 24.80 8.12
N LEU A 84 -3.05 23.71 7.87
CA LEU A 84 -1.60 23.73 7.96
C LEU A 84 -0.98 24.68 6.94
N THR A 85 -1.55 24.79 5.73
CA THR A 85 -1.08 25.74 4.69
C THR A 85 -1.22 27.21 5.10
N LYS A 86 -2.06 27.54 6.09
CA LYS A 86 -2.30 28.91 6.57
C LYS A 86 -1.41 29.31 7.72
N LYS A 87 -0.62 28.38 8.28
CA LYS A 87 0.28 28.64 9.42
C LYS A 87 1.62 29.22 8.95
N ASN A 88 2.15 30.18 9.68
CA ASN A 88 3.44 30.82 9.41
C ASN A 88 4.61 30.18 10.17
N ASP A 89 4.34 29.50 11.29
CA ASP A 89 5.32 28.93 12.22
C ASP A 89 5.33 27.39 12.17
N LEU A 90 5.72 26.85 11.03
CA LEU A 90 5.78 25.41 10.81
C LEU A 90 7.09 24.84 11.31
N ASN A 91 7.03 23.73 12.05
CA ASN A 91 8.22 22.91 12.32
C ASN A 91 8.64 22.11 11.06
N ASP A 92 9.81 21.46 11.11
CA ASP A 92 10.37 20.77 9.95
C ASP A 92 9.51 19.60 9.46
N GLU A 93 8.90 18.85 10.37
CA GLU A 93 7.99 17.75 10.02
C GLU A 93 6.75 18.26 9.30
N GLN A 94 6.15 19.35 9.78
CA GLN A 94 5.02 20.02 9.14
C GLN A 94 5.36 20.59 7.76
N LYS A 95 6.56 21.17 7.60
CA LYS A 95 7.04 21.63 6.28
C LYS A 95 7.15 20.47 5.29
N LYS A 96 7.67 19.31 5.70
CA LYS A 96 7.77 18.13 4.86
C LYS A 96 6.38 17.61 4.43
N ILE A 97 5.41 17.59 5.34
CA ILE A 97 4.01 17.26 4.99
C ILE A 97 3.50 18.22 3.91
N LEU A 98 3.72 19.54 4.06
CA LEU A 98 3.27 20.51 3.07
C LEU A 98 4.04 20.43 1.75
N TYR A 99 5.35 20.19 1.74
CA TYR A 99 6.10 19.99 0.50
C TYR A 99 5.56 18.80 -0.29
N PHE A 100 5.28 17.69 0.40
CA PHE A 100 4.69 16.52 -0.23
C PHE A 100 3.30 16.84 -0.80
N TYR A 101 2.41 17.35 0.04
CA TYR A 101 1.04 17.68 -0.33
C TYR A 101 0.96 18.69 -1.47
N ASN A 102 1.66 19.82 -1.35
CA ASN A 102 1.65 20.88 -2.34
C ASN A 102 2.24 20.44 -3.69
N SER A 103 3.36 19.69 -3.68
CA SER A 103 3.94 19.16 -4.92
C SER A 103 2.98 18.21 -5.64
N GLY A 104 2.19 17.43 -4.89
CA GLY A 104 1.15 16.57 -5.43
C GLY A 104 -0.06 17.35 -5.97
N MET A 105 -0.43 18.45 -5.34
CA MET A 105 -1.55 19.29 -5.76
C MET A 105 -1.20 20.23 -6.92
N ASP A 106 0.07 20.52 -7.19
CA ASP A 106 0.52 21.34 -8.31
C ASP A 106 0.45 20.57 -9.64
N THR A 107 -0.76 20.56 -10.22
CA THR A 107 -1.03 19.91 -11.50
C THR A 107 -0.21 20.51 -12.64
N VAL A 108 0.06 21.82 -12.60
CA VAL A 108 0.82 22.50 -13.65
C VAL A 108 2.26 21.99 -13.69
N ALA A 109 2.91 21.90 -12.52
CA ALA A 109 4.26 21.35 -12.44
C ALA A 109 4.30 19.87 -12.82
N VAL A 110 3.34 19.06 -12.37
CA VAL A 110 3.28 17.62 -12.70
C VAL A 110 3.10 17.41 -14.22
N GLU A 111 2.19 18.15 -14.86
CA GLU A 111 2.00 18.05 -16.31
C GLU A 111 3.24 18.49 -17.10
N LYS A 112 3.88 19.59 -16.68
CA LYS A 112 5.10 20.09 -17.30
C LYS A 112 6.28 19.15 -17.18
N ASN A 113 6.45 18.53 -16.00
CA ASN A 113 7.58 17.65 -15.71
C ASN A 113 7.47 16.30 -16.43
N GLY A 114 6.27 15.74 -16.59
CA GLY A 114 6.08 14.43 -17.23
C GLY A 114 7.00 13.37 -16.62
N ILE A 115 7.78 12.68 -17.44
CA ILE A 115 8.74 11.63 -17.02
C ILE A 115 10.17 12.16 -16.77
N GLU A 116 10.46 13.44 -17.07
CA GLU A 116 11.81 14.01 -16.95
C GLU A 116 12.47 13.81 -15.58
N PRO A 117 11.75 13.91 -14.44
CA PRO A 117 12.36 13.64 -13.13
C PRO A 117 12.90 12.22 -12.95
N LEU A 118 12.44 11.25 -13.77
CA LEU A 118 12.91 9.87 -13.75
C LEU A 118 14.16 9.65 -14.62
N LYS A 119 14.63 10.66 -15.35
CA LYS A 119 15.79 10.55 -16.24
C LYS A 119 17.01 9.92 -15.57
N PRO A 120 17.41 10.23 -14.32
CA PRO A 120 18.56 9.59 -13.69
C PRO A 120 18.44 8.06 -13.58
N TYR A 121 17.22 7.54 -13.41
CA TYR A 121 16.96 6.10 -13.38
C TYR A 121 17.02 5.48 -14.78
N PHE A 122 16.47 6.15 -15.81
CA PHE A 122 16.61 5.71 -17.20
C PHE A 122 18.07 5.68 -17.63
N ASP A 123 18.88 6.67 -17.24
CA ASP A 123 20.31 6.71 -17.54
C ASP A 123 21.04 5.52 -16.91
N GLN A 124 20.72 5.13 -15.66
CA GLN A 124 21.26 3.94 -15.02
C GLN A 124 20.88 2.65 -15.76
N ILE A 125 19.60 2.51 -16.18
CA ILE A 125 19.14 1.37 -16.98
C ILE A 125 19.90 1.30 -18.30
N ASN A 126 20.05 2.43 -19.00
CA ASN A 126 20.72 2.49 -20.30
C ASN A 126 22.22 2.18 -20.23
N GLN A 127 22.87 2.47 -19.10
CA GLN A 127 24.29 2.20 -18.87
C GLN A 127 24.63 0.70 -18.69
N LEU A 128 23.66 -0.14 -18.36
CA LEU A 128 23.86 -1.59 -18.20
C LEU A 128 24.43 -2.20 -19.48
N LYS A 129 25.54 -2.96 -19.35
CA LYS A 129 26.23 -3.61 -20.50
C LYS A 129 26.24 -5.12 -20.38
N ASP A 130 26.31 -5.63 -19.15
CA ASP A 130 26.44 -7.07 -18.88
C ASP A 130 25.51 -7.44 -17.69
N TYR A 131 24.99 -8.66 -17.68
CA TYR A 131 24.15 -9.18 -16.58
C TYR A 131 24.88 -9.18 -15.22
N LYS A 132 26.21 -9.17 -15.21
CA LYS A 132 27.02 -9.09 -13.98
C LYS A 132 26.80 -7.77 -13.23
N GLU A 133 26.36 -6.71 -13.94
CA GLU A 133 26.07 -5.40 -13.35
C GLU A 133 24.69 -5.37 -12.67
N PHE A 134 23.83 -6.39 -12.90
CA PHE A 134 22.48 -6.43 -12.35
C PHE A 134 22.46 -6.42 -10.83
N ALA A 135 23.40 -7.06 -10.17
CA ALA A 135 23.45 -7.10 -8.72
C ALA A 135 23.56 -5.70 -8.11
N ALA A 136 24.56 -4.93 -8.50
CA ALA A 136 24.74 -3.56 -8.04
C ALA A 136 23.59 -2.65 -8.48
N PHE A 137 23.11 -2.82 -9.73
CA PHE A 137 21.96 -2.06 -10.24
C PHE A 137 20.70 -2.32 -9.43
N LEU A 138 20.30 -3.58 -9.24
CA LEU A 138 19.08 -3.93 -8.51
C LEU A 138 19.17 -3.59 -7.02
N GLY A 139 20.36 -3.66 -6.39
CA GLY A 139 20.56 -3.16 -5.04
C GLY A 139 20.25 -1.67 -4.92
N LYS A 140 20.70 -0.84 -5.88
CA LYS A 140 20.36 0.59 -5.93
C LYS A 140 18.89 0.84 -6.20
N MET A 141 18.26 0.08 -7.11
CA MET A 141 16.83 0.21 -7.42
C MET A 141 15.98 -0.11 -6.18
N HIS A 142 16.25 -1.22 -5.50
CA HIS A 142 15.57 -1.56 -4.23
C HIS A 142 15.79 -0.49 -3.15
N HIS A 143 17.00 0.03 -2.97
CA HIS A 143 17.28 1.09 -2.01
C HIS A 143 16.45 2.35 -2.30
N ASN A 144 16.27 2.69 -3.58
CA ASN A 144 15.45 3.83 -3.99
C ASN A 144 13.96 3.49 -4.11
N SER A 145 13.54 2.31 -3.68
CA SER A 145 12.15 1.81 -3.79
C SER A 145 11.61 1.85 -5.22
N VAL A 146 12.48 1.57 -6.18
CA VAL A 146 12.14 1.43 -7.59
C VAL A 146 12.01 -0.05 -7.93
N PHE A 147 11.26 -0.35 -8.96
CA PHE A 147 10.96 -1.70 -9.42
C PHE A 147 12.14 -2.66 -9.46
N SER A 148 11.90 -3.91 -9.05
CA SER A 148 12.81 -5.04 -9.15
C SER A 148 12.06 -6.33 -9.46
N PRO A 149 12.71 -7.33 -10.13
CA PRO A 149 12.06 -8.60 -10.47
C PRO A 149 11.80 -9.52 -9.25
N PHE A 150 12.18 -9.12 -8.06
CA PHE A 150 11.90 -9.81 -6.79
C PHE A 150 11.75 -8.80 -5.66
N TYR A 151 11.18 -9.23 -4.53
CA TYR A 151 11.04 -8.41 -3.34
C TYR A 151 12.09 -8.76 -2.29
N LEU A 152 12.52 -7.74 -1.54
CA LEU A 152 13.28 -7.86 -0.30
C LEU A 152 12.57 -7.06 0.78
N TYR A 153 12.35 -7.67 1.94
CA TYR A 153 11.79 -7.00 3.10
C TYR A 153 12.37 -7.56 4.41
N ALA A 154 12.23 -6.79 5.48
CA ALA A 154 12.54 -7.25 6.84
C ALA A 154 11.31 -7.92 7.43
N GLY A 155 11.43 -9.16 7.85
CA GLY A 155 10.36 -9.92 8.47
C GLY A 155 10.87 -10.70 9.67
N GLN A 156 9.96 -11.05 10.58
CA GLN A 156 10.27 -11.91 11.69
C GLN A 156 10.76 -13.28 11.20
N ASP A 157 11.76 -13.85 11.86
CA ASP A 157 12.19 -15.22 11.59
C ASP A 157 11.15 -16.19 12.18
N GLU A 158 10.48 -16.96 11.33
CA GLU A 158 9.39 -17.84 11.74
C GLU A 158 9.81 -18.95 12.72
N LYS A 159 11.11 -19.30 12.76
CA LYS A 159 11.67 -20.26 13.74
C LYS A 159 12.41 -19.59 14.90
N ASN A 160 12.53 -18.26 14.87
CA ASN A 160 13.05 -17.47 15.98
C ASN A 160 12.30 -16.15 16.07
N SER A 161 11.09 -16.19 16.63
CA SER A 161 10.16 -15.06 16.67
C SER A 161 10.68 -13.82 17.40
N GLU A 162 11.83 -13.89 18.05
CA GLU A 162 12.46 -12.75 18.72
C GLU A 162 13.37 -11.92 17.79
N MET A 163 13.64 -12.40 16.56
CA MET A 163 14.59 -11.79 15.65
C MET A 163 13.94 -11.43 14.31
N VAL A 164 14.38 -10.31 13.73
CA VAL A 164 14.05 -9.90 12.37
C VAL A 164 15.16 -10.31 11.41
N ILE A 165 14.82 -10.93 10.30
CA ILE A 165 15.76 -11.31 9.24
C ILE A 165 15.35 -10.74 7.89
N ALA A 166 16.28 -10.69 6.94
CA ALA A 166 15.97 -10.39 5.56
C ALA A 166 15.15 -11.53 4.93
N GLN A 167 14.13 -11.16 4.16
CA GLN A 167 13.26 -12.06 3.43
C GLN A 167 13.37 -11.75 1.93
N LEU A 168 13.71 -12.74 1.11
CA LEU A 168 13.62 -12.66 -0.35
C LEU A 168 12.34 -13.35 -0.81
N PHE A 169 11.62 -12.69 -1.71
CA PHE A 169 10.33 -13.17 -2.21
C PHE A 169 10.16 -12.95 -3.71
N GLN A 170 9.47 -13.87 -4.39
CA GLN A 170 9.17 -13.78 -5.82
C GLN A 170 8.45 -12.48 -6.17
N GLY A 171 8.68 -11.93 -7.38
CA GLY A 171 8.09 -10.68 -7.83
C GLY A 171 8.19 -10.48 -9.33
N GLY A 172 8.19 -9.22 -9.76
CA GLY A 172 8.49 -8.85 -11.13
C GLY A 172 7.36 -8.98 -12.14
N LEU A 173 6.12 -9.13 -11.68
CA LEU A 173 4.94 -9.26 -12.52
C LEU A 173 4.15 -7.95 -12.57
N GLY A 174 3.62 -7.60 -13.74
CA GLY A 174 2.70 -6.47 -13.88
C GLY A 174 1.23 -6.85 -13.68
N LEU A 175 0.85 -8.12 -13.89
CA LEU A 175 -0.44 -8.66 -13.47
C LEU A 175 -0.38 -9.16 -12.01
N PRO A 176 -1.51 -9.24 -11.28
CA PRO A 176 -1.52 -9.46 -9.83
C PRO A 176 -0.84 -10.74 -9.34
N ASP A 177 -0.83 -11.80 -10.13
CA ASP A 177 -0.09 -13.02 -9.82
C ASP A 177 0.16 -13.92 -11.05
N ARG A 178 0.90 -15.02 -10.81
CA ARG A 178 1.32 -15.97 -11.84
C ARG A 178 0.16 -16.58 -12.63
N ASP A 179 -0.99 -16.83 -12.01
CA ASP A 179 -2.10 -17.56 -12.65
C ASP A 179 -2.67 -16.75 -13.81
N TYR A 180 -2.64 -15.43 -13.77
CA TYR A 180 -2.99 -14.57 -14.89
C TYR A 180 -2.16 -14.82 -16.14
N TYR A 181 -0.90 -15.28 -16.00
CA TYR A 181 0.00 -15.60 -17.12
C TYR A 181 -0.12 -17.05 -17.61
N THR A 182 -0.49 -17.98 -16.70
CA THR A 182 -0.35 -19.43 -16.93
C THR A 182 -1.67 -20.18 -17.11
N SER A 183 -2.78 -19.60 -16.61
CA SER A 183 -4.09 -20.24 -16.73
C SER A 183 -4.68 -20.13 -18.15
N ASP A 184 -5.39 -21.18 -18.58
CA ASP A 184 -6.01 -21.27 -19.92
C ASP A 184 -7.48 -20.85 -19.94
N ASP A 185 -8.04 -20.37 -18.81
CA ASP A 185 -9.41 -19.86 -18.76
C ASP A 185 -9.58 -18.57 -19.59
N GLU A 186 -10.81 -18.32 -20.03
CA GLU A 186 -11.12 -17.21 -20.94
C GLU A 186 -10.88 -15.83 -20.30
N VAL A 187 -11.07 -15.70 -18.98
CA VAL A 187 -10.84 -14.43 -18.26
C VAL A 187 -9.34 -14.12 -18.24
N SER A 188 -8.52 -15.10 -17.89
CA SER A 188 -7.06 -14.94 -17.89
C SER A 188 -6.52 -14.63 -19.29
N LYS A 189 -7.02 -15.28 -20.34
CA LYS A 189 -6.66 -14.97 -21.74
C LYS A 189 -7.03 -13.54 -22.14
N MET A 190 -8.24 -13.12 -21.79
CA MET A 190 -8.70 -11.76 -22.05
C MET A 190 -7.82 -10.73 -21.32
N LEU A 191 -7.54 -10.97 -20.04
CA LEU A 191 -6.70 -10.06 -19.25
C LEU A 191 -5.27 -9.96 -19.77
N ARG A 192 -4.66 -11.07 -20.21
CA ARG A 192 -3.34 -11.04 -20.90
C ARG A 192 -3.36 -10.16 -22.14
N THR A 193 -4.42 -10.30 -22.96
CA THR A 193 -4.57 -9.48 -24.18
C THR A 193 -4.71 -8.00 -23.83
N GLN A 194 -5.50 -7.65 -22.82
CA GLN A 194 -5.66 -6.25 -22.38
C GLN A 194 -4.38 -5.71 -21.76
N TYR A 195 -3.64 -6.53 -21.00
CA TYR A 195 -2.37 -6.14 -20.42
C TYR A 195 -1.30 -5.85 -21.49
N GLN A 196 -1.18 -6.68 -22.51
CA GLN A 196 -0.27 -6.40 -23.63
C GLN A 196 -0.63 -5.09 -24.36
N LYS A 197 -1.92 -4.82 -24.57
CA LYS A 197 -2.37 -3.53 -25.12
C LYS A 197 -2.01 -2.37 -24.19
N TYR A 198 -2.14 -2.57 -22.88
CA TYR A 198 -1.74 -1.57 -21.89
C TYR A 198 -0.25 -1.24 -21.99
N ILE A 199 0.63 -2.25 -22.08
CA ILE A 199 2.09 -2.03 -22.27
C ILE A 199 2.34 -1.20 -23.54
N VAL A 200 1.73 -1.58 -24.67
CA VAL A 200 1.85 -0.83 -25.93
C VAL A 200 1.40 0.63 -25.76
N ASN A 201 0.22 0.86 -25.16
CA ASN A 201 -0.31 2.20 -24.94
C ASN A 201 0.60 3.05 -24.06
N MET A 202 1.11 2.46 -22.97
CA MET A 202 2.04 3.15 -22.07
C MET A 202 3.33 3.56 -22.81
N LEU A 203 3.93 2.65 -23.57
CA LEU A 203 5.13 2.94 -24.34
C LEU A 203 4.90 4.03 -25.42
N LYS A 204 3.72 4.06 -26.04
CA LYS A 204 3.32 5.13 -27.00
C LYS A 204 3.16 6.49 -26.31
N VAL A 205 2.55 6.52 -25.13
CA VAL A 205 2.33 7.76 -24.37
C VAL A 205 3.65 8.38 -23.91
N VAL A 206 4.58 7.57 -23.42
CA VAL A 206 5.87 8.08 -22.92
C VAL A 206 6.88 8.40 -24.02
N LYS A 207 6.71 7.88 -25.25
CA LYS A 207 7.51 8.18 -26.44
C LYS A 207 9.03 7.94 -26.28
N LEU A 208 9.41 6.95 -25.47
CA LEU A 208 10.82 6.59 -25.26
C LEU A 208 11.39 5.70 -26.38
N TYR A 209 10.53 5.09 -27.18
CA TYR A 209 10.89 4.18 -28.29
C TYR A 209 10.21 4.60 -29.58
N PRO A 210 10.83 4.27 -30.75
CA PRO A 210 10.17 4.41 -32.05
C PRO A 210 8.83 3.67 -32.09
N GLU A 211 7.81 4.28 -32.70
CA GLU A 211 6.43 3.73 -32.67
C GLU A 211 6.33 2.34 -33.31
N ASP A 212 7.11 2.10 -34.36
CA ASP A 212 7.19 0.80 -35.07
C ASP A 212 7.81 -0.33 -34.25
N GLN A 213 8.45 -0.02 -33.12
CA GLN A 213 9.10 -0.99 -32.23
C GLN A 213 8.27 -1.33 -30.97
N VAL A 214 7.29 -0.50 -30.59
CA VAL A 214 6.60 -0.63 -29.29
C VAL A 214 5.87 -1.96 -29.14
N GLU A 215 5.28 -2.52 -30.19
CA GLU A 215 4.61 -3.81 -30.13
C GLU A 215 5.58 -4.96 -29.85
N LYS A 216 6.74 -4.95 -30.50
CA LYS A 216 7.82 -5.93 -30.27
C LYS A 216 8.37 -5.81 -28.85
N ILE A 217 8.55 -4.59 -28.36
CA ILE A 217 9.03 -4.32 -27.01
C ILE A 217 8.00 -4.82 -25.98
N ALA A 218 6.71 -4.58 -26.18
CA ALA A 218 5.64 -5.08 -25.32
C ALA A 218 5.63 -6.61 -25.22
N ILE A 219 5.86 -7.30 -26.35
CA ILE A 219 6.01 -8.76 -26.39
C ILE A 219 7.23 -9.21 -25.58
N ASN A 220 8.38 -8.53 -25.70
CA ASN A 220 9.58 -8.85 -24.94
C ASN A 220 9.35 -8.73 -23.43
N ILE A 221 8.71 -7.63 -22.97
CA ILE A 221 8.36 -7.40 -21.57
C ILE A 221 7.44 -8.51 -21.06
N PHE A 222 6.35 -8.76 -21.78
CA PHE A 222 5.38 -9.79 -21.42
C PHE A 222 6.00 -11.21 -21.36
N ASN A 223 6.95 -11.51 -22.24
CA ASN A 223 7.68 -12.79 -22.24
C ASN A 223 8.60 -12.95 -21.03
N ILE A 224 9.24 -11.89 -20.56
CA ILE A 224 10.04 -11.91 -19.32
C ILE A 224 9.12 -12.19 -18.14
N GLU A 225 8.02 -11.45 -18.01
CA GLU A 225 7.04 -11.65 -16.94
C GLU A 225 6.43 -13.06 -16.98
N THR A 226 6.15 -13.60 -18.17
CA THR A 226 5.65 -14.97 -18.33
C THR A 226 6.65 -16.01 -17.82
N GLN A 227 7.95 -15.80 -18.05
CA GLN A 227 9.00 -16.68 -17.53
C GLN A 227 9.09 -16.58 -16.00
N LEU A 228 9.03 -15.36 -15.45
CA LEU A 228 8.97 -15.14 -13.99
C LEU A 228 7.73 -15.80 -13.39
N ALA A 229 6.57 -15.65 -14.02
CA ALA A 229 5.31 -16.26 -13.55
C ALA A 229 5.41 -17.80 -13.54
N LYS A 230 6.01 -18.40 -14.55
CA LYS A 230 6.22 -19.87 -14.60
C LYS A 230 7.17 -20.35 -13.50
N ALA A 231 8.17 -19.56 -13.14
CA ALA A 231 9.10 -19.85 -12.05
C ALA A 231 8.49 -19.60 -10.66
N SER A 232 7.40 -18.82 -10.57
CA SER A 232 6.77 -18.43 -9.33
C SER A 232 5.97 -19.59 -8.72
N MET A 233 5.96 -19.66 -7.39
CA MET A 233 5.14 -20.57 -6.59
C MET A 233 3.66 -20.20 -6.71
N THR A 234 2.75 -21.17 -6.62
CA THR A 234 1.31 -20.93 -6.66
C THR A 234 0.80 -20.25 -5.40
N ARG A 235 -0.32 -19.51 -5.48
CA ARG A 235 -1.00 -18.93 -4.30
C ARG A 235 -1.37 -19.96 -3.24
N VAL A 236 -1.72 -21.17 -3.68
CA VAL A 236 -2.08 -22.27 -2.76
C VAL A 236 -0.85 -22.74 -2.01
N ASP A 237 0.26 -22.96 -2.71
CA ASP A 237 1.52 -23.39 -2.07
C ASP A 237 2.08 -22.32 -1.13
N MET A 238 1.92 -21.04 -1.46
CA MET A 238 2.34 -19.93 -0.59
C MET A 238 1.57 -19.81 0.73
N ARG A 239 0.49 -20.57 0.91
CA ARG A 239 -0.22 -20.65 2.21
C ARG A 239 0.45 -21.59 3.20
N ASP A 240 1.39 -22.41 2.73
CA ASP A 240 2.16 -23.33 3.58
C ASP A 240 3.43 -22.64 4.09
N PRO A 241 3.49 -22.22 5.37
CA PRO A 241 4.65 -21.54 5.91
C PRO A 241 5.91 -22.40 5.91
N GLN A 242 5.78 -23.74 5.94
CA GLN A 242 6.94 -24.62 5.89
C GLN A 242 7.60 -24.60 4.50
N LYS A 243 6.82 -24.45 3.41
CA LYS A 243 7.36 -24.31 2.07
C LYS A 243 8.06 -22.97 1.86
N LEU A 244 7.62 -21.93 2.56
CA LEU A 244 8.18 -20.57 2.48
C LEU A 244 9.42 -20.37 3.36
N TYR A 245 9.68 -21.27 4.32
CA TYR A 245 10.81 -21.13 5.22
C TYR A 245 12.03 -21.88 4.70
N ASN A 246 12.94 -21.17 4.06
CA ASN A 246 14.20 -21.69 3.51
C ASN A 246 15.35 -20.77 3.93
N LYS A 247 15.63 -20.72 5.24
CA LYS A 247 16.73 -19.92 5.79
C LYS A 247 18.07 -20.48 5.33
N MET A 248 18.91 -19.61 4.80
CA MET A 248 20.25 -19.96 4.31
C MET A 248 21.24 -18.81 4.50
N THR A 249 22.52 -19.09 4.41
CA THR A 249 23.57 -18.06 4.39
C THR A 249 23.64 -17.39 3.01
N VAL A 250 24.29 -16.22 2.93
CA VAL A 250 24.55 -15.53 1.66
C VAL A 250 25.43 -16.38 0.76
N GLU A 251 26.38 -17.17 1.31
CA GLU A 251 27.23 -18.09 0.56
C GLU A 251 26.44 -19.26 -0.06
N GLU A 252 25.44 -19.78 0.67
CA GLU A 252 24.55 -20.83 0.13
C GLU A 252 23.65 -20.27 -0.97
N LEU A 253 23.10 -19.06 -0.78
CA LEU A 253 22.33 -18.34 -1.80
C LEU A 253 23.19 -18.08 -3.04
N GLN A 254 24.44 -17.67 -2.87
CA GLN A 254 25.39 -17.46 -3.97
C GLN A 254 25.68 -18.75 -4.76
N LYS A 255 25.80 -19.89 -4.06
CA LYS A 255 25.96 -21.20 -4.74
C LYS A 255 24.71 -21.62 -5.49
N MET A 256 23.51 -21.33 -4.95
CA MET A 256 22.24 -21.63 -5.59
C MET A 256 22.02 -20.77 -6.86
N THR A 257 22.50 -19.53 -6.86
CA THR A 257 22.29 -18.55 -7.94
C THR A 257 23.62 -17.94 -8.40
N PRO A 258 24.52 -18.72 -9.05
CA PRO A 258 25.90 -18.29 -9.32
C PRO A 258 26.01 -17.14 -10.32
N ASN A 259 24.96 -16.85 -11.08
CA ASN A 259 24.94 -15.78 -12.07
C ASN A 259 24.58 -14.40 -11.50
N PHE A 260 24.33 -14.28 -10.17
CA PHE A 260 23.99 -13.03 -9.51
C PHE A 260 24.87 -12.83 -8.28
N ASN A 261 25.57 -11.69 -8.18
CA ASN A 261 26.49 -11.41 -7.08
C ASN A 261 25.75 -10.81 -5.88
N TRP A 262 25.36 -11.62 -4.93
CA TRP A 262 24.60 -11.18 -3.76
C TRP A 262 25.38 -10.22 -2.85
N ASN A 263 26.67 -10.36 -2.71
CA ASN A 263 27.49 -9.43 -1.94
C ASN A 263 27.48 -8.02 -2.54
N GLU A 264 27.59 -7.91 -3.86
CA GLU A 264 27.43 -6.63 -4.57
C GLU A 264 26.03 -6.06 -4.43
N TYR A 265 25.00 -6.90 -4.53
CA TYR A 265 23.63 -6.49 -4.34
C TYR A 265 23.39 -5.91 -2.93
N PHE A 266 23.76 -6.61 -1.86
CA PHE A 266 23.61 -6.14 -0.50
C PHE A 266 24.45 -4.90 -0.21
N THR A 267 25.64 -4.80 -0.79
CA THR A 267 26.48 -3.59 -0.68
C THR A 267 25.79 -2.38 -1.32
N ALA A 268 25.28 -2.55 -2.55
CA ALA A 268 24.57 -1.49 -3.27
C ALA A 268 23.21 -1.11 -2.63
N LEU A 269 22.57 -2.06 -1.95
CA LEU A 269 21.37 -1.86 -1.15
C LEU A 269 21.65 -1.06 0.14
N GLY A 270 22.91 -0.95 0.58
CA GLY A 270 23.28 -0.31 1.85
C GLY A 270 23.24 -1.23 3.07
N LYS A 271 23.22 -2.57 2.86
CA LYS A 271 23.12 -3.57 3.94
C LYS A 271 24.08 -4.75 3.69
N SER A 272 25.38 -4.47 3.64
CA SER A 272 26.43 -5.46 3.36
C SER A 272 26.75 -6.45 4.48
N ASP A 273 26.15 -6.27 5.66
CA ASP A 273 26.39 -7.06 6.86
C ASP A 273 25.42 -8.26 7.04
N ILE A 274 24.49 -8.46 6.10
CA ILE A 274 23.57 -9.61 6.10
C ILE A 274 24.38 -10.92 5.96
N LYS A 275 24.24 -11.81 6.91
CA LYS A 275 24.91 -13.12 6.91
C LYS A 275 23.98 -14.26 6.52
N SER A 276 22.73 -14.18 6.91
CA SER A 276 21.70 -15.16 6.60
C SER A 276 20.36 -14.49 6.34
N LEU A 277 19.53 -15.14 5.55
CA LEU A 277 18.23 -14.64 5.17
C LEU A 277 17.28 -15.82 4.88
N ASN A 278 16.00 -15.54 4.83
CA ASN A 278 15.02 -16.50 4.31
C ASN A 278 14.78 -16.27 2.81
N VAL A 279 14.80 -17.33 2.03
CA VAL A 279 14.45 -17.32 0.59
C VAL A 279 13.11 -18.03 0.43
N GLY A 280 12.02 -17.27 0.33
CA GLY A 280 10.67 -17.83 0.30
C GLY A 280 10.44 -18.82 -0.84
N GLN A 281 11.04 -18.57 -2.02
CA GLN A 281 10.85 -19.41 -3.21
C GLN A 281 12.20 -19.71 -3.88
N PRO A 282 13.00 -20.70 -3.41
CA PRO A 282 14.32 -21.01 -3.96
C PRO A 282 14.33 -21.33 -5.46
N VAL A 283 13.29 -22.01 -5.96
CA VAL A 283 13.14 -22.34 -7.38
C VAL A 283 13.04 -21.07 -8.23
N PHE A 284 12.26 -20.10 -7.79
CA PHE A 284 12.12 -18.80 -8.48
C PHE A 284 13.48 -18.10 -8.63
N PHE A 285 14.27 -18.03 -7.55
CA PHE A 285 15.58 -17.37 -7.59
C PHE A 285 16.59 -18.12 -8.47
N THR A 286 16.52 -19.45 -8.47
CA THR A 286 17.35 -20.27 -9.37
C THR A 286 17.03 -19.98 -10.85
N GLU A 287 15.75 -19.94 -11.22
CA GLU A 287 15.32 -19.64 -12.59
C GLU A 287 15.62 -18.17 -12.97
N LEU A 288 15.36 -17.22 -12.07
CA LEU A 288 15.71 -15.81 -12.28
C LEU A 288 17.22 -15.64 -12.56
N GLY A 289 18.09 -16.34 -11.82
CA GLY A 289 19.53 -16.33 -12.05
C GLY A 289 19.91 -16.85 -13.43
N LYS A 290 19.21 -17.86 -13.98
CA LYS A 290 19.39 -18.33 -15.37
C LYS A 290 18.90 -17.29 -16.38
N MET A 291 17.73 -16.68 -16.11
CA MET A 291 17.14 -15.66 -16.98
C MET A 291 18.07 -14.45 -17.15
N TYR A 292 18.77 -14.00 -16.12
CA TYR A 292 19.71 -12.88 -16.20
C TYR A 292 20.76 -13.10 -17.28
N LYS A 293 21.23 -14.33 -17.47
CA LYS A 293 22.25 -14.68 -18.45
C LYS A 293 21.66 -15.01 -19.83
N SER A 294 20.46 -15.58 -19.89
CA SER A 294 19.89 -16.11 -21.15
C SER A 294 19.08 -15.08 -21.94
N ILE A 295 18.50 -14.08 -21.28
CA ILE A 295 17.69 -13.04 -21.91
C ILE A 295 18.62 -11.90 -22.39
N PRO A 296 18.47 -11.41 -23.62
CA PRO A 296 19.27 -10.30 -24.14
C PRO A 296 19.16 -9.04 -23.27
N MET A 297 20.29 -8.35 -23.10
CA MET A 297 20.38 -7.13 -22.28
C MET A 297 19.35 -6.06 -22.67
N ASP A 298 19.14 -5.85 -23.96
CA ASP A 298 18.18 -4.85 -24.42
C ASP A 298 16.74 -5.17 -24.01
N GLN A 299 16.37 -6.46 -23.89
CA GLN A 299 15.05 -6.85 -23.39
C GLN A 299 14.93 -6.59 -21.89
N TRP A 300 15.98 -6.82 -21.10
CA TRP A 300 16.01 -6.44 -19.68
C TRP A 300 15.90 -4.93 -19.50
N LYS A 301 16.59 -4.12 -20.32
CA LYS A 301 16.43 -2.66 -20.28
C LYS A 301 15.01 -2.21 -20.57
N GLN A 302 14.37 -2.82 -21.58
CA GLN A 302 12.96 -2.56 -21.92
C GLN A 302 12.03 -2.91 -20.75
N TYR A 303 12.25 -4.05 -20.11
CA TYR A 303 11.51 -4.51 -18.95
C TYR A 303 11.67 -3.53 -17.75
N PHE A 304 12.90 -3.17 -17.39
CA PHE A 304 13.15 -2.23 -16.30
C PHE A 304 12.57 -0.84 -16.58
N THR A 305 12.70 -0.36 -17.81
CA THR A 305 12.15 0.94 -18.23
C THR A 305 10.62 0.97 -18.10
N PHE A 306 9.94 -0.06 -18.60
CA PHE A 306 8.49 -0.14 -18.51
C PHE A 306 8.02 -0.18 -17.05
N HIS A 307 8.63 -1.03 -16.24
CA HIS A 307 8.21 -1.18 -14.83
C HIS A 307 8.50 0.05 -13.99
N LEU A 308 9.60 0.76 -14.22
CA LEU A 308 9.86 2.06 -13.60
C LEU A 308 8.73 3.05 -13.89
N ILE A 309 8.29 3.14 -15.14
CA ILE A 309 7.20 4.03 -15.53
C ILE A 309 5.88 3.55 -14.91
N ASN A 310 5.61 2.25 -14.97
CA ASN A 310 4.41 1.64 -14.43
C ASN A 310 4.24 1.90 -12.94
N ASP A 311 5.29 1.72 -12.16
CA ASP A 311 5.29 1.95 -10.71
C ASP A 311 5.10 3.44 -10.36
N CYS A 312 5.65 4.32 -11.19
CA CYS A 312 5.53 5.76 -11.01
C CYS A 312 4.29 6.37 -11.67
N ALA A 313 3.51 5.63 -12.46
CA ALA A 313 2.46 6.15 -13.32
C ALA A 313 1.45 7.06 -12.61
N SER A 314 1.08 6.71 -11.36
CA SER A 314 0.16 7.50 -10.54
C SER A 314 0.71 8.84 -10.05
N TYR A 315 2.00 9.09 -10.23
CA TYR A 315 2.71 10.29 -9.75
C TYR A 315 3.14 11.21 -10.89
N LEU A 316 2.88 10.80 -12.13
CA LEU A 316 3.27 11.48 -13.35
C LEU A 316 2.10 12.28 -13.96
N ASN A 317 2.25 12.74 -15.20
CA ASN A 317 1.23 13.54 -15.90
C ASN A 317 -0.05 12.72 -16.17
N LYS A 318 -1.11 13.44 -16.49
CA LYS A 318 -2.47 12.90 -16.65
C LYS A 318 -2.56 11.78 -17.68
N ASP A 319 -1.84 11.88 -18.79
CA ASP A 319 -1.93 10.88 -19.87
C ASP A 319 -1.34 9.55 -19.44
N ILE A 320 -0.21 9.55 -18.72
CA ILE A 320 0.42 8.36 -18.13
C ILE A 320 -0.47 7.78 -17.02
N GLU A 321 -0.94 8.62 -16.10
CA GLU A 321 -1.84 8.22 -15.02
C GLU A 321 -3.14 7.60 -15.57
N LYS A 322 -3.74 8.24 -16.58
CA LYS A 322 -4.96 7.74 -17.22
C LYS A 322 -4.74 6.39 -17.90
N THR A 323 -3.62 6.24 -18.62
CA THR A 323 -3.28 4.98 -19.28
C THR A 323 -3.17 3.84 -18.27
N SER A 324 -2.55 4.09 -17.13
CA SER A 324 -2.46 3.12 -16.03
C SER A 324 -3.85 2.83 -15.41
N PHE A 325 -4.66 3.86 -15.18
CA PHE A 325 -6.01 3.70 -14.64
C PHE A 325 -6.93 2.92 -15.58
N ASP A 326 -6.87 3.15 -16.88
CA ASP A 326 -7.71 2.46 -17.86
C ASP A 326 -7.50 0.94 -17.81
N PHE A 327 -6.32 0.47 -17.43
CA PHE A 327 -6.05 -0.94 -17.22
C PHE A 327 -6.29 -1.38 -15.76
N TYR A 328 -5.53 -0.87 -14.80
CA TYR A 328 -5.59 -1.33 -13.40
C TYR A 328 -6.87 -0.91 -12.68
N GLY A 329 -7.38 0.28 -12.98
CA GLY A 329 -8.62 0.80 -12.42
C GLY A 329 -9.84 0.22 -13.10
N THR A 330 -9.90 0.30 -14.44
CA THR A 330 -11.12 -0.08 -15.18
C THR A 330 -11.13 -1.57 -15.49
N VAL A 331 -10.13 -2.10 -16.19
CA VAL A 331 -10.16 -3.50 -16.66
C VAL A 331 -10.02 -4.48 -15.48
N LEU A 332 -9.06 -4.25 -14.57
CA LEU A 332 -8.81 -5.18 -13.45
C LEU A 332 -9.75 -4.95 -12.26
N SER A 333 -10.11 -3.72 -11.95
CA SER A 333 -10.85 -3.40 -10.71
C SER A 333 -12.30 -2.99 -10.95
N GLY A 334 -12.74 -2.78 -12.20
CA GLY A 334 -14.14 -2.43 -12.52
C GLY A 334 -14.53 -0.99 -12.14
N LYS A 335 -13.58 -0.09 -11.87
CA LYS A 335 -13.85 1.32 -11.59
C LYS A 335 -14.11 2.05 -12.91
N THR A 336 -15.08 2.98 -12.91
CA THR A 336 -15.45 3.73 -14.11
C THR A 336 -14.89 5.16 -14.13
N LYS A 337 -14.43 5.66 -12.98
CA LYS A 337 -13.89 7.00 -12.81
C LYS A 337 -12.67 7.01 -11.88
N MET A 338 -11.66 7.83 -12.21
CA MET A 338 -10.55 8.11 -11.29
C MET A 338 -11.03 8.93 -10.09
N LYS A 339 -10.41 8.74 -8.93
CA LYS A 339 -10.60 9.63 -7.78
C LYS A 339 -10.18 11.06 -8.13
N ASP A 340 -10.87 12.03 -7.58
CA ASP A 340 -10.44 13.43 -7.66
C ASP A 340 -9.02 13.59 -7.13
N ARG A 341 -8.20 14.43 -7.78
CA ARG A 341 -6.79 14.55 -7.43
C ARG A 341 -6.55 14.85 -5.95
N TRP A 342 -7.34 15.76 -5.38
CA TRP A 342 -7.17 16.11 -3.97
C TRP A 342 -7.34 14.92 -3.03
N LYS A 343 -8.33 14.04 -3.28
CA LYS A 343 -8.53 12.81 -2.49
C LYS A 343 -7.30 11.91 -2.58
N LYS A 344 -6.83 11.69 -3.80
CA LYS A 344 -5.62 10.89 -4.04
C LYS A 344 -4.39 11.45 -3.31
N ILE A 345 -4.16 12.78 -3.40
CA ILE A 345 -2.98 13.39 -2.79
C ILE A 345 -3.06 13.42 -1.26
N VAL A 346 -4.26 13.63 -0.69
CA VAL A 346 -4.49 13.51 0.76
C VAL A 346 -4.16 12.09 1.24
N GLU A 347 -4.71 11.07 0.58
CA GLU A 347 -4.44 9.65 0.90
C GLU A 347 -2.94 9.33 0.77
N MET A 348 -2.29 9.80 -0.29
CA MET A 348 -0.86 9.56 -0.50
C MET A 348 0.00 10.26 0.56
N THR A 349 -0.29 11.51 0.90
CA THR A 349 0.43 12.25 1.96
C THR A 349 0.28 11.52 3.30
N SER A 350 -0.95 11.08 3.60
CA SER A 350 -1.26 10.34 4.81
C SER A 350 -0.56 8.98 4.90
N ASN A 351 -0.32 8.31 3.78
CA ASN A 351 0.36 7.01 3.76
C ASN A 351 1.88 7.15 3.74
N MET A 352 2.44 8.08 2.94
CA MET A 352 3.88 8.24 2.76
C MET A 352 4.57 8.91 3.98
N LEU A 353 3.85 9.78 4.69
CA LEU A 353 4.34 10.45 5.90
C LEU A 353 3.51 10.06 7.13
N GLY A 354 3.19 8.77 7.23
CA GLY A 354 2.12 8.19 8.03
C GLY A 354 2.07 8.64 9.49
N GLU A 355 3.13 8.43 10.28
CA GLU A 355 3.11 8.85 11.69
C GLU A 355 3.30 10.36 11.87
N ALA A 356 3.97 11.06 10.94
CA ALA A 356 4.05 12.51 10.98
C ALA A 356 2.66 13.15 10.82
N VAL A 357 1.86 12.65 9.85
CA VAL A 357 0.45 13.03 9.69
C VAL A 357 -0.37 12.56 10.89
N GLY A 358 -0.10 11.34 11.38
CA GLY A 358 -0.77 10.76 12.56
C GLY A 358 -0.67 11.60 13.82
N LYS A 359 0.49 12.22 14.07
CA LYS A 359 0.65 13.17 15.20
C LYS A 359 -0.33 14.34 15.11
N LEU A 360 -0.46 14.95 13.93
CA LEU A 360 -1.38 16.08 13.72
C LEU A 360 -2.84 15.63 13.84
N TYR A 361 -3.16 14.46 13.28
CA TYR A 361 -4.50 13.87 13.35
C TYR A 361 -4.93 13.62 14.80
N VAL A 362 -4.06 12.98 15.59
CA VAL A 362 -4.33 12.65 17.00
C VAL A 362 -4.53 13.92 17.83
N GLN A 363 -3.67 14.92 17.65
CA GLN A 363 -3.81 16.20 18.36
C GLN A 363 -5.17 16.87 18.14
N LYS A 364 -5.76 16.69 16.96
CA LYS A 364 -7.02 17.35 16.59
C LYS A 364 -8.26 16.48 16.82
N TYR A 365 -8.18 15.18 16.57
CA TYR A 365 -9.36 14.33 16.42
C TYR A 365 -9.41 13.13 17.36
N PHE A 366 -8.32 12.78 18.04
CA PHE A 366 -8.30 11.60 18.91
C PHE A 366 -7.67 11.90 20.28
N PRO A 367 -8.41 12.54 21.20
CA PRO A 367 -7.91 12.91 22.52
C PRO A 367 -7.58 11.68 23.37
N GLU A 368 -6.71 11.86 24.36
CA GLU A 368 -6.23 10.81 25.28
C GLU A 368 -7.39 10.08 26.00
N GLU A 369 -8.46 10.79 26.31
CA GLU A 369 -9.66 10.20 26.91
C GLU A 369 -10.25 9.11 26.01
N SER A 370 -10.29 9.32 24.69
CA SER A 370 -10.77 8.33 23.72
C SER A 370 -9.89 7.08 23.70
N LYS A 371 -8.54 7.23 23.75
CA LYS A 371 -7.61 6.11 23.86
C LYS A 371 -7.86 5.32 25.16
N THR A 372 -8.02 6.01 26.28
CA THR A 372 -8.26 5.40 27.59
C THR A 372 -9.56 4.59 27.60
N ARG A 373 -10.66 5.15 27.08
CA ARG A 373 -11.97 4.45 26.99
C ARG A 373 -11.88 3.20 26.10
N MET A 374 -11.19 3.30 24.97
CA MET A 374 -11.02 2.15 24.08
C MET A 374 -10.15 1.05 24.71
N LEU A 375 -9.10 1.43 25.44
CA LEU A 375 -8.28 0.47 26.19
C LEU A 375 -9.10 -0.24 27.27
N GLU A 376 -9.98 0.45 27.98
CA GLU A 376 -10.90 -0.14 28.96
C GLU A 376 -11.87 -1.13 28.29
N LEU A 377 -12.46 -0.75 27.16
CA LEU A 377 -13.32 -1.63 26.37
C LEU A 377 -12.59 -2.92 25.98
N VAL A 378 -11.38 -2.81 25.45
CA VAL A 378 -10.58 -3.97 25.02
C VAL A 378 -10.16 -4.84 26.20
N LYS A 379 -9.83 -4.26 27.37
CA LYS A 379 -9.58 -5.02 28.61
C LYS A 379 -10.80 -5.81 29.04
N ASN A 380 -11.99 -5.22 28.97
CA ASN A 380 -13.23 -5.91 29.29
C ASN A 380 -13.54 -7.03 28.30
N LEU A 381 -13.27 -6.83 27.01
CA LEU A 381 -13.36 -7.90 26.00
C LEU A 381 -12.40 -9.06 26.31
N LYS A 382 -11.14 -8.79 26.67
CA LYS A 382 -10.17 -9.81 27.07
C LYS A 382 -10.64 -10.58 28.30
N ALA A 383 -11.18 -9.91 29.30
CA ALA A 383 -11.72 -10.55 30.51
C ALA A 383 -12.90 -11.48 30.18
N SER A 384 -13.85 -11.01 29.38
CA SER A 384 -14.99 -11.82 28.93
C SER A 384 -14.53 -13.03 28.06
N PHE A 385 -13.55 -12.81 27.19
CA PHE A 385 -13.02 -13.89 26.37
C PHE A 385 -12.29 -14.96 27.20
N ARG A 386 -11.56 -14.56 28.25
CA ARG A 386 -10.97 -15.49 29.23
C ARG A 386 -12.03 -16.37 29.88
N GLU A 387 -13.10 -15.77 30.39
CA GLU A 387 -14.20 -16.55 30.99
C GLU A 387 -14.84 -17.50 29.98
N HIS A 388 -14.98 -17.06 28.71
CA HIS A 388 -15.51 -17.90 27.66
C HIS A 388 -14.62 -19.11 27.39
N ILE A 389 -13.31 -18.92 27.23
CA ILE A 389 -12.32 -20.01 27.04
C ILE A 389 -12.44 -21.03 28.18
N GLN A 390 -12.53 -20.57 29.43
CA GLN A 390 -12.62 -21.46 30.59
C GLN A 390 -13.89 -22.32 30.63
N LYS A 391 -14.99 -21.84 30.01
CA LYS A 391 -16.28 -22.55 29.98
C LYS A 391 -16.45 -23.48 28.77
N LEU A 392 -15.52 -23.51 27.81
CA LEU A 392 -15.61 -24.37 26.63
C LEU A 392 -15.52 -25.86 27.04
N ASP A 393 -16.46 -26.66 26.59
CA ASP A 393 -16.55 -28.11 26.91
C ASP A 393 -15.75 -28.98 25.94
N TRP A 394 -15.42 -28.47 24.73
CA TRP A 394 -14.64 -29.20 23.71
C TRP A 394 -13.12 -29.03 23.84
N MET A 395 -12.62 -28.12 24.67
CA MET A 395 -11.20 -27.96 24.95
C MET A 395 -10.78 -28.74 26.24
N THR A 396 -9.61 -29.39 26.20
CA THR A 396 -8.99 -29.92 27.43
C THR A 396 -8.52 -28.77 28.34
N ASP A 397 -8.39 -29.04 29.65
CA ASP A 397 -7.92 -28.05 30.61
C ASP A 397 -6.51 -27.52 30.26
N GLU A 398 -5.62 -28.39 29.78
CA GLU A 398 -4.29 -28.00 29.31
C GLU A 398 -4.37 -27.02 28.12
N THR A 399 -5.25 -27.31 27.14
CA THR A 399 -5.45 -26.42 26.00
C THR A 399 -6.06 -25.07 26.40
N LYS A 400 -7.02 -25.06 27.35
CA LYS A 400 -7.58 -23.84 27.92
C LYS A 400 -6.50 -22.99 28.58
N GLN A 401 -5.59 -23.63 29.35
CA GLN A 401 -4.47 -22.92 29.99
C GLN A 401 -3.58 -22.25 28.93
N LYS A 402 -3.20 -22.97 27.86
CA LYS A 402 -2.40 -22.42 26.77
C LYS A 402 -3.11 -21.30 26.03
N ALA A 403 -4.43 -21.42 25.83
CA ALA A 403 -5.22 -20.34 25.20
C ALA A 403 -5.26 -19.08 26.08
N VAL A 404 -5.35 -19.24 27.42
CA VAL A 404 -5.30 -18.10 28.35
C VAL A 404 -3.90 -17.48 28.39
N GLU A 405 -2.83 -18.28 28.44
CA GLU A 405 -1.44 -17.79 28.34
C GLU A 405 -1.25 -16.93 27.08
N LYS A 406 -1.74 -17.39 25.93
CA LYS A 406 -1.70 -16.64 24.67
C LYS A 406 -2.51 -15.34 24.74
N LEU A 407 -3.72 -15.38 25.32
CA LEU A 407 -4.56 -14.20 25.50
C LEU A 407 -3.87 -13.15 26.39
N ASP A 408 -3.17 -13.58 27.43
CA ASP A 408 -2.44 -12.68 28.34
C ASP A 408 -1.25 -12.03 27.67
N ALA A 409 -0.51 -12.78 26.86
CA ALA A 409 0.66 -12.29 26.12
C ALA A 409 0.29 -11.28 25.01
N MET A 410 -1.00 -11.17 24.63
CA MET A 410 -1.44 -10.31 23.55
C MET A 410 -1.14 -8.83 23.83
N ASN A 411 -0.31 -8.23 22.99
CA ASN A 411 0.02 -6.80 23.02
C ASN A 411 -1.09 -5.96 22.40
N LEU A 412 -1.55 -4.93 23.12
CA LEU A 412 -2.65 -4.06 22.69
C LEU A 412 -2.10 -2.76 22.11
N LYS A 413 -2.44 -2.46 20.86
CA LYS A 413 -2.10 -1.22 20.15
C LYS A 413 -3.38 -0.48 19.78
N ILE A 414 -3.73 0.54 20.56
CA ILE A 414 -5.01 1.27 20.46
C ILE A 414 -4.75 2.75 20.21
N GLY A 415 -5.33 3.26 19.14
CA GLY A 415 -5.34 4.68 18.80
C GLY A 415 -4.03 5.16 18.18
N TYR A 416 -2.96 5.27 18.96
CA TYR A 416 -1.67 5.81 18.52
C TYR A 416 -0.51 5.30 19.37
N PRO A 417 0.74 5.28 18.80
CA PRO A 417 1.93 4.83 19.49
C PRO A 417 2.35 5.80 20.62
N ASP A 418 2.97 5.27 21.68
CA ASP A 418 3.56 6.11 22.73
C ASP A 418 4.89 6.71 22.26
N LYS A 419 5.63 6.01 21.37
CA LYS A 419 6.84 6.50 20.72
C LYS A 419 6.63 6.63 19.24
N TRP A 420 6.66 7.85 18.74
CA TRP A 420 6.53 8.19 17.34
C TRP A 420 7.82 7.96 16.56
N ARG A 421 7.70 7.57 15.30
CA ARG A 421 8.82 7.48 14.36
C ARG A 421 9.37 8.88 14.08
N ASP A 422 10.69 8.97 13.97
CA ASP A 422 11.39 10.21 13.62
C ASP A 422 11.45 10.36 12.10
N TYR A 423 10.92 11.48 11.58
CA TYR A 423 10.91 11.82 10.14
C TYR A 423 11.99 12.86 9.78
N THR A 424 12.97 13.13 10.64
CA THR A 424 14.03 14.13 10.37
C THR A 424 14.82 13.78 9.13
N ALA A 425 15.11 12.50 8.89
CA ALA A 425 15.92 12.03 7.77
C ALA A 425 15.17 11.96 6.43
N VAL A 426 13.83 12.09 6.40
CA VAL A 426 13.09 12.02 5.12
C VAL A 426 13.42 13.22 4.23
N GLU A 427 13.83 12.97 2.99
CA GLU A 427 14.27 14.00 2.03
C GLU A 427 13.13 14.61 1.19
N VAL A 428 11.97 14.78 1.79
CA VAL A 428 10.85 15.50 1.17
C VAL A 428 11.09 17.00 1.24
N LYS A 429 11.06 17.67 0.09
CA LYS A 429 11.38 19.09 -0.06
C LYS A 429 10.68 19.70 -1.27
N GLU A 430 10.95 20.96 -1.58
CA GLU A 430 10.47 21.62 -2.79
C GLU A 430 11.16 21.02 -4.04
N GLN A 431 10.48 20.04 -4.65
CA GLN A 431 10.95 19.30 -5.82
C GLN A 431 9.75 18.62 -6.53
N PRO A 432 9.93 18.04 -7.74
CA PRO A 432 8.86 17.32 -8.45
C PRO A 432 8.19 16.25 -7.58
N PHE A 433 6.86 16.12 -7.70
CA PHE A 433 6.05 15.24 -6.86
C PHE A 433 6.55 13.79 -6.83
N VAL A 434 6.86 13.20 -7.99
CA VAL A 434 7.38 11.83 -8.07
C VAL A 434 8.67 11.64 -7.26
N LEU A 435 9.55 12.66 -7.20
CA LEU A 435 10.77 12.60 -6.41
C LEU A 435 10.50 12.67 -4.90
N ASN A 436 9.45 13.41 -4.47
CA ASN A 436 9.01 13.38 -3.08
C ASN A 436 8.43 12.03 -2.69
N VAL A 437 7.70 11.38 -3.59
CA VAL A 437 7.21 10.00 -3.38
C VAL A 437 8.37 9.03 -3.22
N LEU A 438 9.33 9.04 -4.15
CA LEU A 438 10.51 8.17 -4.09
C LEU A 438 11.37 8.44 -2.84
N ALA A 439 11.49 9.71 -2.40
CA ALA A 439 12.21 10.06 -1.18
C ALA A 439 11.52 9.51 0.08
N ALA A 440 10.20 9.58 0.16
CA ALA A 440 9.44 9.01 1.27
C ALA A 440 9.54 7.47 1.28
N GLN A 441 9.43 6.83 0.12
CA GLN A 441 9.58 5.38 0.00
C GLN A 441 11.00 4.91 0.34
N ARG A 442 12.05 5.63 -0.09
CA ARG A 442 13.43 5.34 0.30
C ARG A 442 13.63 5.41 1.80
N PHE A 443 13.05 6.42 2.46
CA PHE A 443 13.09 6.52 3.92
C PHE A 443 12.44 5.29 4.60
N ASP A 444 11.38 4.74 4.02
CA ASP A 444 10.77 3.50 4.51
C ASP A 444 11.66 2.28 4.27
N VAL A 445 12.37 2.22 3.14
CA VAL A 445 13.37 1.17 2.87
C VAL A 445 14.52 1.25 3.87
N ASP A 446 15.07 2.43 4.13
CA ASP A 446 16.14 2.62 5.13
C ASP A 446 15.69 2.17 6.52
N TYR A 447 14.47 2.53 6.92
CA TYR A 447 13.90 2.07 8.18
C TYR A 447 13.74 0.54 8.21
N MET A 448 13.21 -0.05 7.16
CA MET A 448 13.05 -1.50 7.01
C MET A 448 14.39 -2.22 7.10
N LEU A 449 15.41 -1.78 6.34
CA LEU A 449 16.77 -2.34 6.37
C LEU A 449 17.42 -2.22 7.75
N SER A 450 17.10 -1.16 8.48
CA SER A 450 17.62 -0.94 9.84
C SER A 450 17.12 -1.96 10.86
N GLN A 451 16.04 -2.70 10.57
CA GLN A 451 15.46 -3.71 11.45
C GLN A 451 16.12 -5.08 11.28
N ILE A 452 16.74 -5.37 10.13
CA ILE A 452 17.35 -6.67 9.82
C ILE A 452 18.46 -6.98 10.83
N ASP A 453 18.48 -8.23 11.31
CA ASP A 453 19.39 -8.78 12.32
C ASP A 453 19.25 -8.13 13.71
N LYS A 454 18.12 -7.49 13.99
CA LYS A 454 17.78 -6.94 15.31
C LYS A 454 16.66 -7.72 15.97
N PRO A 455 16.54 -7.61 17.32
CA PRO A 455 15.35 -8.07 18.02
C PRO A 455 14.07 -7.42 17.47
N VAL A 456 12.98 -8.17 17.49
CA VAL A 456 11.65 -7.67 17.10
C VAL A 456 11.24 -6.53 18.02
N ASP A 457 10.94 -5.37 17.45
CA ASP A 457 10.36 -4.25 18.16
C ASP A 457 8.85 -4.43 18.35
N ARG A 458 8.46 -4.92 19.52
CA ARG A 458 7.05 -5.13 19.88
C ARG A 458 6.25 -3.83 20.01
N GLN A 459 6.90 -2.67 20.02
CA GLN A 459 6.23 -1.36 20.05
C GLN A 459 5.98 -0.78 18.65
N LYS A 460 6.61 -1.34 17.61
CA LYS A 460 6.40 -0.92 16.23
C LYS A 460 4.92 -1.08 15.83
N TRP A 461 4.36 -0.05 15.20
CA TRP A 461 3.02 -0.06 14.64
C TRP A 461 3.07 -0.32 13.12
N ASP A 462 2.16 -1.17 12.63
CA ASP A 462 2.03 -1.48 11.20
C ASP A 462 0.86 -0.73 10.54
N MET A 463 0.11 0.05 11.32
CA MET A 463 -0.93 0.98 10.85
C MET A 463 -0.77 2.34 11.51
N PHE A 464 -1.13 3.38 10.77
CA PHE A 464 -1.12 4.75 11.26
C PHE A 464 -2.42 5.08 12.00
N PRO A 465 -2.41 6.04 12.96
CA PRO A 465 -3.58 6.40 13.76
C PRO A 465 -4.81 6.81 12.95
N GLN A 466 -4.61 7.41 11.79
CA GLN A 466 -5.67 7.84 10.88
C GLN A 466 -6.20 6.72 9.97
N THR A 467 -5.67 5.51 10.04
CA THR A 467 -6.13 4.38 9.21
C THR A 467 -7.42 3.80 9.76
N VAL A 468 -8.44 3.70 8.90
CA VAL A 468 -9.74 3.07 9.25
C VAL A 468 -9.62 1.56 9.08
N ASN A 469 -8.99 0.89 10.03
CA ASN A 469 -8.80 -0.57 10.01
C ASN A 469 -8.44 -1.11 11.40
N ALA A 470 -8.33 -2.45 11.48
CA ALA A 470 -7.78 -3.18 12.61
C ALA A 470 -7.02 -4.42 12.10
N TYR A 471 -6.02 -4.88 12.84
CA TYR A 471 -5.27 -6.09 12.49
C TYR A 471 -4.90 -6.90 13.73
N TYR A 472 -4.61 -8.17 13.49
CA TYR A 472 -3.97 -9.06 14.45
C TYR A 472 -2.73 -9.70 13.78
N SER A 473 -1.60 -9.63 14.46
CA SER A 473 -0.36 -10.27 14.00
C SER A 473 -0.05 -11.48 14.91
N PRO A 474 -0.29 -12.72 14.43
CA PRO A 474 -0.11 -13.92 15.27
C PRO A 474 1.36 -14.14 15.65
N ASN A 475 2.30 -13.65 14.87
CA ASN A 475 3.73 -13.86 15.10
C ASN A 475 4.33 -12.84 16.08
N MET A 476 3.64 -11.72 16.32
CA MET A 476 4.12 -10.62 17.17
C MET A 476 3.37 -10.50 18.51
N ASN A 477 2.58 -11.48 18.82
CA ASN A 477 1.66 -11.54 19.97
C ASN A 477 2.27 -11.12 21.30
#